data_ad96d05c654362d906a4e1b7c217ec12
#
_entry.id   ad96d05c654362d906a4e1b7c217ec12
#
_cell.length_a   1.000
_cell.length_b   1.000
_cell.length_c   1.000
_cell.angle_alpha   90.00
_cell.angle_beta   90.00
_cell.angle_gamma   90.00
#
_symmetry.space_group_name_H-M   'P 1'
#
loop_
_entity.id
_entity.type
_entity.pdbx_description
1 polymer ?
#
loop_
_entity_poly.entity_id
_entity_poly.type
_entity_poly.pdbx_seq_one_letter_code
_entity_poly.pdbx_strand_id
1 'polypeptide(L)'
;MLQVMTASVPEPPRRRFFANKQVSTTTSETDALCNEIRHVCRFDWMLFDRIRLSDTIVIPFALIGPKGLFLVLQNDAVVEWMTEESCHVMDSEHGRKVFAPHPIHQSKQIVQAVRKTLKEQGIIIPIHGITLFPNAPQMRTERIKFPTGHSFKDVRAFIVSKKSSPVLEQERKQVAFYLAQQQE
;
A
#
# COMPACT_ATOMS: atom_id res chain seq x y z
N MET A 1 8.38 9.31 -14.66
CA MET A 1 7.30 8.41 -15.08
C MET A 1 7.24 7.30 -14.06
N LEU A 2 6.10 7.05 -13.45
CA LEU A 2 5.90 5.92 -12.55
C LEU A 2 5.93 4.63 -13.38
N GLN A 3 6.81 3.69 -13.06
CA GLN A 3 6.77 2.36 -13.67
C GLN A 3 5.75 1.51 -12.92
N VAL A 4 4.72 1.05 -13.62
CA VAL A 4 3.72 0.11 -13.09
C VAL A 4 4.13 -1.29 -13.54
N MET A 5 4.37 -2.17 -12.57
CA MET A 5 4.63 -3.58 -12.82
C MET A 5 3.40 -4.38 -12.40
N THR A 6 2.75 -5.02 -13.35
CA THR A 6 1.62 -5.93 -13.14
C THR A 6 2.09 -7.38 -13.28
N ALA A 7 1.49 -8.29 -12.53
CA ALA A 7 1.83 -9.70 -12.51
C ALA A 7 1.65 -10.37 -13.89
N SER A 8 2.70 -10.35 -14.69
CA SER A 8 2.86 -11.25 -15.81
C SER A 8 4.36 -11.42 -16.08
N VAL A 9 4.83 -12.66 -15.93
CA VAL A 9 6.11 -13.26 -16.29
C VAL A 9 7.26 -12.30 -16.68
N PRO A 10 8.45 -12.43 -16.08
CA PRO A 10 9.54 -11.49 -16.26
C PRO A 10 10.17 -11.63 -17.67
N GLU A 11 9.71 -10.86 -18.62
CA GLU A 11 10.51 -10.46 -19.75
C GLU A 11 11.12 -9.08 -19.46
N PRO A 12 12.36 -8.80 -19.93
CA PRO A 12 12.97 -7.50 -19.72
C PRO A 12 12.11 -6.40 -20.35
N PRO A 13 12.05 -5.19 -19.77
CA PRO A 13 11.04 -4.19 -20.06
C PRO A 13 11.16 -3.71 -21.51
N ARG A 14 10.40 -4.30 -22.41
CA ARG A 14 10.07 -3.71 -23.70
C ARG A 14 8.75 -2.94 -23.51
N ARG A 15 8.86 -1.64 -23.71
CA ARG A 15 7.73 -0.69 -23.79
C ARG A 15 6.57 -1.32 -24.58
N ARG A 16 5.44 -1.57 -23.93
CA ARG A 16 4.14 -1.68 -24.60
C ARG A 16 3.10 -0.98 -23.75
N PHE A 17 2.82 0.23 -24.16
CA PHE A 17 1.52 0.86 -23.89
C PHE A 17 0.55 0.36 -24.96
N PHE A 18 -0.68 0.07 -24.52
CA PHE A 18 -1.92 -0.23 -25.27
C PHE A 18 -2.05 -1.60 -25.94
N ALA A 19 -2.95 -2.36 -25.44
CA ALA A 19 -4.24 -2.89 -25.87
C ALA A 19 -4.50 -4.28 -25.28
N ASN A 20 -5.44 -4.46 -24.40
CA ASN A 20 -6.68 -5.15 -24.67
C ASN A 20 -7.59 -5.20 -23.44
N LYS A 21 -8.85 -4.96 -23.71
CA LYS A 21 -9.99 -4.82 -22.83
C LYS A 21 -10.38 -6.19 -22.23
N GLN A 22 -9.91 -6.46 -21.01
CA GLN A 22 -10.66 -7.24 -20.02
C GLN A 22 -10.64 -6.43 -18.74
N VAL A 23 -11.77 -5.79 -18.45
CA VAL A 23 -11.97 -4.95 -17.28
C VAL A 23 -12.02 -5.86 -16.06
N SER A 24 -10.89 -6.06 -15.41
CA SER A 24 -10.86 -6.41 -14.00
C SER A 24 -10.89 -5.11 -13.19
N THR A 25 -11.68 -5.08 -12.15
CA THR A 25 -11.81 -3.97 -11.18
C THR A 25 -10.45 -3.47 -10.68
N THR A 26 -9.46 -4.34 -10.65
CA THR A 26 -8.08 -4.09 -10.20
C THR A 26 -7.31 -3.10 -11.11
N THR A 27 -7.50 -3.15 -12.41
CA THR A 27 -6.84 -2.22 -13.35
C THR A 27 -7.31 -0.78 -13.13
N SER A 28 -8.58 -0.60 -12.78
CA SER A 28 -9.16 0.72 -12.48
C SER A 28 -8.58 1.36 -11.21
N GLU A 29 -8.34 0.57 -10.16
CA GLU A 29 -7.76 1.09 -8.90
C GLU A 29 -6.28 1.44 -9.05
N THR A 30 -5.51 0.60 -9.76
CA THR A 30 -4.11 0.87 -10.09
C THR A 30 -3.98 2.15 -10.91
N ASP A 31 -4.84 2.34 -11.92
CA ASP A 31 -4.87 3.56 -12.73
C ASP A 31 -5.26 4.79 -11.90
N ALA A 32 -6.22 4.66 -10.99
CA ALA A 32 -6.64 5.73 -10.10
C ALA A 32 -5.50 6.15 -9.16
N LEU A 33 -4.79 5.18 -8.56
CA LEU A 33 -3.62 5.45 -7.74
C LEU A 33 -2.51 6.12 -8.57
N CYS A 34 -2.18 5.59 -9.74
CA CYS A 34 -1.18 6.16 -10.63
C CYS A 34 -1.49 7.62 -10.98
N ASN A 35 -2.74 7.95 -11.27
CA ASN A 35 -3.16 9.31 -11.59
C ASN A 35 -2.95 10.26 -10.41
N GLU A 36 -3.21 9.82 -9.18
CA GLU A 36 -3.02 10.64 -7.99
C GLU A 36 -1.55 10.88 -7.65
N ILE A 37 -0.68 9.88 -7.82
CA ILE A 37 0.72 9.98 -7.38
C ILE A 37 1.69 10.40 -8.49
N ARG A 38 1.30 10.42 -9.76
CA ARG A 38 2.19 10.73 -10.92
C ARG A 38 2.98 12.02 -10.81
N HIS A 39 2.46 13.03 -10.10
CA HIS A 39 3.12 14.31 -9.93
C HIS A 39 4.18 14.33 -8.82
N VAL A 40 4.09 13.38 -7.88
CA VAL A 40 5.02 13.24 -6.76
C VAL A 40 5.97 12.06 -6.92
N CYS A 41 5.52 11.03 -7.64
CA CYS A 41 6.28 9.84 -7.98
C CYS A 41 6.72 9.92 -9.45
N ARG A 42 7.96 10.33 -9.67
CA ARG A 42 8.53 10.49 -11.02
C ARG A 42 9.28 9.21 -11.44
N PHE A 43 10.23 9.33 -12.37
CA PHE A 43 10.96 8.24 -13.02
C PHE A 43 11.62 7.21 -12.09
N ASP A 44 11.93 7.60 -10.85
CA ASP A 44 12.64 6.76 -9.88
C ASP A 44 11.71 5.91 -9.02
N TRP A 45 10.41 5.90 -9.31
CA TRP A 45 9.42 5.15 -8.55
C TRP A 45 8.90 3.97 -9.34
N MET A 46 8.68 2.85 -8.64
CA MET A 46 8.03 1.65 -9.16
C MET A 46 6.82 1.32 -8.29
N LEU A 47 5.73 0.97 -8.94
CA LEU A 47 4.49 0.53 -8.31
C LEU A 47 4.28 -0.96 -8.58
N PHE A 48 3.96 -1.68 -7.54
CA PHE A 48 3.57 -3.08 -7.55
C PHE A 48 2.15 -3.19 -6.98
N ASP A 49 1.33 -3.99 -7.60
CA ASP A 49 -0.01 -4.33 -7.13
C ASP A 49 -0.07 -5.79 -6.69
N ARG A 50 -0.97 -6.09 -5.76
CA ARG A 50 -1.26 -7.42 -5.25
C ARG A 50 -0.03 -8.25 -4.85
N ILE A 51 0.75 -7.71 -3.91
CA ILE A 51 1.89 -8.41 -3.35
C ILE A 51 1.41 -9.45 -2.34
N ARG A 52 1.63 -10.73 -2.63
CA ARG A 52 1.32 -11.82 -1.71
C ARG A 52 2.52 -12.12 -0.82
N LEU A 53 2.43 -11.83 0.46
CA LEU A 53 3.46 -12.19 1.46
C LEU A 53 3.26 -13.58 2.04
N SER A 54 2.01 -14.03 2.11
CA SER A 54 1.60 -15.36 2.59
C SER A 54 0.20 -15.67 2.07
N ASP A 55 -0.30 -16.89 2.33
CA ASP A 55 -1.66 -17.29 1.93
C ASP A 55 -2.76 -16.39 2.50
N THR A 56 -2.47 -15.65 3.58
CA THR A 56 -3.43 -14.79 4.27
C THR A 56 -3.13 -13.31 4.19
N ILE A 57 -1.97 -12.92 3.64
CA ILE A 57 -1.54 -11.52 3.59
C ILE A 57 -1.29 -11.10 2.15
N VAL A 58 -2.18 -10.25 1.64
CA VAL A 58 -2.02 -9.57 0.37
C VAL A 58 -1.93 -8.07 0.62
N ILE A 59 -0.92 -7.43 0.05
CA ILE A 59 -0.76 -5.98 0.07
C ILE A 59 -1.30 -5.45 -1.25
N PRO A 60 -2.35 -4.63 -1.25
CA PRO A 60 -2.93 -4.10 -2.47
C PRO A 60 -1.94 -3.35 -3.35
N PHE A 61 -1.15 -2.45 -2.75
CA PHE A 61 -0.15 -1.68 -3.49
C PHE A 61 1.12 -1.47 -2.68
N ALA A 62 2.26 -1.59 -3.35
CA ALA A 62 3.57 -1.24 -2.82
C ALA A 62 4.30 -0.30 -3.79
N LEU A 63 4.85 0.80 -3.27
CA LEU A 63 5.62 1.75 -4.06
C LEU A 63 7.04 1.82 -3.50
N ILE A 64 8.03 1.61 -4.35
CA ILE A 64 9.43 1.83 -4.01
C ILE A 64 9.99 3.04 -4.74
N GLY A 65 10.63 3.92 -4.01
CA GLY A 65 11.22 5.14 -4.53
C GLY A 65 12.34 5.70 -3.66
N PRO A 66 12.82 6.91 -3.97
CA PRO A 66 13.95 7.51 -3.24
C PRO A 66 13.72 7.69 -1.74
N LYS A 67 12.47 7.72 -1.29
CA LYS A 67 12.10 7.90 0.13
C LYS A 67 11.89 6.58 0.89
N GLY A 68 12.03 5.43 0.24
CA GLY A 68 11.79 4.11 0.81
C GLY A 68 10.67 3.33 0.15
N LEU A 69 10.24 2.28 0.84
CA LEU A 69 9.12 1.43 0.46
C LEU A 69 7.83 1.91 1.15
N PHE A 70 6.79 2.15 0.38
CA PHE A 70 5.47 2.55 0.86
C PHE A 70 4.49 1.41 0.63
N LEU A 71 3.86 0.94 1.69
CA LEU A 71 2.83 -0.09 1.66
C LEU A 71 1.47 0.59 1.83
N VAL A 72 0.62 0.47 0.82
CA VAL A 72 -0.76 0.96 0.84
C VAL A 72 -1.66 -0.22 1.15
N LEU A 73 -2.18 -0.24 2.35
CA LEU A 73 -3.09 -1.26 2.85
C LEU A 73 -4.52 -0.74 2.73
N GLN A 74 -5.49 -1.65 2.63
CA GLN A 74 -6.90 -1.30 2.49
C GLN A 74 -7.72 -2.13 3.46
N ASN A 75 -8.73 -1.49 4.05
CA ASN A 75 -9.72 -2.15 4.89
C ASN A 75 -11.12 -1.64 4.50
N ASP A 76 -11.98 -2.55 4.08
CA ASP A 76 -13.31 -2.23 3.54
C ASP A 76 -14.39 -2.06 4.62
N ALA A 77 -14.01 -2.21 5.90
CA ALA A 77 -14.94 -2.02 7.00
C ALA A 77 -15.48 -0.59 7.06
N VAL A 78 -16.76 -0.45 7.31
CA VAL A 78 -17.42 0.84 7.57
C VAL A 78 -17.15 1.23 9.01
N VAL A 79 -15.97 1.82 9.22
CA VAL A 79 -15.52 2.25 10.55
C VAL A 79 -16.16 3.59 10.89
N GLU A 80 -16.79 3.68 12.06
CA GLU A 80 -17.36 4.92 12.58
C GLU A 80 -16.36 5.67 13.46
N TRP A 81 -15.69 4.95 14.35
CA TRP A 81 -14.76 5.54 15.30
C TRP A 81 -13.63 4.55 15.63
N MET A 82 -12.42 5.05 15.74
CA MET A 82 -11.24 4.24 15.98
C MET A 82 -10.23 4.95 16.89
N THR A 83 -9.71 4.20 17.86
CA THR A 83 -8.57 4.58 18.71
C THR A 83 -7.41 3.59 18.48
N GLU A 84 -6.29 3.74 19.21
CA GLU A 84 -5.21 2.71 19.21
C GLU A 84 -5.69 1.37 19.78
N GLU A 85 -6.70 1.36 20.65
CA GLU A 85 -7.12 0.16 21.42
C GLU A 85 -8.39 -0.48 20.85
N SER A 86 -9.26 0.30 20.21
CA SER A 86 -10.57 -0.17 19.75
C SER A 86 -10.98 0.41 18.42
N CYS A 87 -11.70 -0.40 17.64
CA CYS A 87 -12.31 -0.01 16.39
C CYS A 87 -13.81 -0.33 16.44
N HIS A 88 -14.64 0.65 16.16
CA HIS A 88 -16.09 0.53 16.16
C HIS A 88 -16.64 0.66 14.76
N VAL A 89 -17.43 -0.32 14.35
CA VAL A 89 -18.14 -0.34 13.07
C VAL A 89 -19.63 -0.25 13.33
N MET A 90 -20.37 0.32 12.36
CA MET A 90 -21.82 0.23 12.34
C MET A 90 -22.24 -1.10 11.73
N ASP A 91 -22.98 -1.87 12.49
CA ASP A 91 -23.68 -3.05 12.02
C ASP A 91 -25.16 -2.66 11.77
N SER A 92 -25.67 -2.93 10.58
CA SER A 92 -27.05 -2.57 10.20
C SER A 92 -28.10 -3.28 11.06
N GLU A 93 -27.79 -4.43 11.64
CA GLU A 93 -28.73 -5.24 12.42
C GLU A 93 -28.60 -5.03 13.93
N HIS A 94 -27.39 -4.77 14.44
CA HIS A 94 -27.11 -4.76 15.88
C HIS A 94 -26.58 -3.40 16.40
N GLY A 95 -26.50 -2.38 15.55
CA GLY A 95 -25.96 -1.08 15.92
C GLY A 95 -24.43 -1.07 16.02
N ARG A 96 -23.87 -0.30 16.97
CA ARG A 96 -22.42 -0.15 17.12
C ARG A 96 -21.77 -1.42 17.68
N LYS A 97 -20.78 -1.95 16.97
CA LYS A 97 -20.04 -3.17 17.34
C LYS A 97 -18.54 -2.92 17.32
N VAL A 98 -17.81 -3.59 18.24
CA VAL A 98 -16.34 -3.60 18.21
C VAL A 98 -15.87 -4.51 17.08
N PHE A 99 -15.04 -3.96 16.19
CA PHE A 99 -14.45 -4.70 15.08
C PHE A 99 -13.14 -5.38 15.52
N ALA A 100 -13.07 -6.68 15.33
CA ALA A 100 -11.90 -7.48 15.64
C ALA A 100 -11.57 -8.40 14.45
N PRO A 101 -10.29 -8.59 14.14
CA PRO A 101 -9.12 -7.97 14.75
C PRO A 101 -8.98 -6.48 14.37
N HIS A 102 -8.30 -5.70 15.22
CA HIS A 102 -8.15 -4.25 15.03
C HIS A 102 -7.35 -3.94 13.75
N PRO A 103 -7.89 -3.16 12.79
CA PRO A 103 -7.28 -2.95 11.47
C PRO A 103 -5.86 -2.38 11.53
N ILE A 104 -5.64 -1.42 12.44
CA ILE A 104 -4.31 -0.79 12.59
C ILE A 104 -3.27 -1.75 13.17
N HIS A 105 -3.68 -2.64 14.06
CA HIS A 105 -2.77 -3.67 14.58
C HIS A 105 -2.37 -4.64 13.49
N GLN A 106 -3.31 -5.06 12.64
CA GLN A 106 -3.00 -5.88 11.46
C GLN A 106 -2.04 -5.16 10.52
N SER A 107 -2.30 -3.88 10.23
CA SER A 107 -1.44 -3.06 9.37
C SER A 107 -0.02 -2.93 9.93
N LYS A 108 0.12 -2.71 11.24
CA LYS A 108 1.43 -2.68 11.92
C LYS A 108 2.15 -4.03 11.79
N GLN A 109 1.44 -5.14 11.96
CA GLN A 109 2.01 -6.49 11.80
C GLN A 109 2.49 -6.74 10.38
N ILE A 110 1.72 -6.34 9.36
CA ILE A 110 2.12 -6.47 7.95
C ILE A 110 3.41 -5.67 7.68
N VAL A 111 3.47 -4.41 8.10
CA VAL A 111 4.67 -3.56 7.94
C VAL A 111 5.88 -4.19 8.64
N GLN A 112 5.70 -4.75 9.83
CA GLN A 112 6.76 -5.43 10.56
C GLN A 112 7.22 -6.72 9.86
N ALA A 113 6.28 -7.50 9.33
CA ALA A 113 6.59 -8.72 8.56
C ALA A 113 7.45 -8.39 7.32
N VAL A 114 7.04 -7.39 6.53
CA VAL A 114 7.83 -6.94 5.37
C VAL A 114 9.22 -6.48 5.81
N ARG A 115 9.32 -5.69 6.88
CA ARG A 115 10.61 -5.23 7.40
C ARG A 115 11.52 -6.39 7.80
N LYS A 116 10.95 -7.39 8.49
CA LYS A 116 11.69 -8.58 8.90
C LYS A 116 12.21 -9.35 7.69
N THR A 117 11.35 -9.63 6.72
CA THR A 117 11.71 -10.39 5.51
C THR A 117 12.78 -9.68 4.69
N LEU A 118 12.67 -8.37 4.47
CA LEU A 118 13.70 -7.61 3.76
C LEU A 118 15.03 -7.60 4.52
N LYS A 119 14.98 -7.45 5.85
CA LYS A 119 16.18 -7.51 6.70
C LYS A 119 16.88 -8.88 6.63
N GLU A 120 16.13 -9.97 6.59
CA GLU A 120 16.67 -11.34 6.43
C GLU A 120 17.40 -11.52 5.09
N GLN A 121 17.04 -10.71 4.09
CA GLN A 121 17.72 -10.65 2.79
C GLN A 121 18.84 -9.60 2.73
N GLY A 122 19.20 -9.01 3.86
CA GLY A 122 20.23 -7.98 3.94
C GLY A 122 19.81 -6.60 3.44
N ILE A 123 18.51 -6.37 3.21
CA ILE A 123 17.96 -5.11 2.70
C ILE A 123 17.44 -4.28 3.88
N ILE A 124 18.04 -3.10 4.10
CA ILE A 124 17.68 -2.19 5.20
C ILE A 124 17.31 -0.83 4.61
N ILE A 125 16.01 -0.61 4.41
CA ILE A 125 15.47 0.64 3.88
C ILE A 125 14.32 1.15 4.75
N PRO A 126 13.98 2.45 4.69
CA PRO A 126 12.76 2.97 5.31
C PRO A 126 11.52 2.30 4.74
N ILE A 127 10.63 1.81 5.62
CA ILE A 127 9.35 1.22 5.24
C ILE A 127 8.24 2.00 5.92
N HIS A 128 7.30 2.48 5.12
CA HIS A 128 6.18 3.30 5.53
C HIS A 128 4.88 2.59 5.19
N GLY A 129 3.93 2.53 6.11
CA GLY A 129 2.60 1.97 5.89
C GLY A 129 1.52 3.04 6.03
N ILE A 130 0.48 2.95 5.21
CA ILE A 130 -0.77 3.69 5.34
C ILE A 130 -1.93 2.72 5.14
N THR A 131 -3.00 2.86 5.93
CA THR A 131 -4.23 2.09 5.76
C THR A 131 -5.34 2.99 5.25
N LEU A 132 -5.94 2.61 4.13
CA LEU A 132 -7.11 3.27 3.57
C LEU A 132 -8.40 2.60 4.05
N PHE A 133 -9.40 3.42 4.34
CA PHE A 133 -10.76 3.04 4.68
C PHE A 133 -11.74 3.69 3.68
N PRO A 134 -11.84 3.16 2.45
CA PRO A 134 -12.60 3.81 1.38
C PRO A 134 -14.11 3.89 1.70
N ASN A 135 -14.61 2.94 2.48
CA ASN A 135 -16.03 2.88 2.87
C ASN A 135 -16.36 3.64 4.17
N ALA A 136 -15.39 4.33 4.76
CA ALA A 136 -15.55 5.03 6.03
C ALA A 136 -15.17 6.54 5.93
N PRO A 137 -15.76 7.33 5.01
CA PRO A 137 -15.34 8.72 4.76
C PRO A 137 -15.56 9.65 5.94
N GLN A 138 -16.42 9.27 6.90
CA GLN A 138 -16.71 10.05 8.11
C GLN A 138 -16.09 9.45 9.37
N MET A 139 -15.16 8.51 9.23
CA MET A 139 -14.47 7.86 10.33
C MET A 139 -13.82 8.90 11.25
N ARG A 140 -14.09 8.80 12.55
CA ARG A 140 -13.40 9.59 13.58
C ARG A 140 -12.23 8.81 14.13
N THR A 141 -11.07 9.45 14.21
CA THR A 141 -9.86 8.84 14.77
C THR A 141 -9.37 9.62 15.97
N GLU A 142 -9.01 8.92 17.03
CA GLU A 142 -8.43 9.52 18.23
C GLU A 142 -7.10 8.83 18.58
N ARG A 143 -6.04 9.65 18.70
CA ARG A 143 -4.70 9.24 19.15
C ARG A 143 -4.07 8.10 18.33
N ILE A 144 -4.49 7.93 17.07
CA ILE A 144 -3.89 6.93 16.19
C ILE A 144 -2.57 7.46 15.65
N LYS A 145 -1.50 6.73 15.90
CA LYS A 145 -0.14 7.05 15.42
C LYS A 145 0.15 6.49 14.04
N PHE A 146 -0.52 5.39 13.67
CA PHE A 146 -0.34 4.79 12.36
C PHE A 146 -1.11 5.59 11.30
N PRO A 147 -0.50 5.91 10.16
CA PRO A 147 -1.14 6.69 9.10
C PRO A 147 -2.40 6.01 8.56
N THR A 148 -3.48 6.79 8.49
CA THR A 148 -4.77 6.37 7.93
C THR A 148 -5.25 7.37 6.91
N GLY A 149 -6.07 6.92 5.97
CA GLY A 149 -6.71 7.76 4.97
C GLY A 149 -7.98 7.13 4.43
N HIS A 150 -8.64 7.82 3.49
CA HIS A 150 -9.89 7.36 2.88
C HIS A 150 -9.75 7.16 1.36
N SER A 151 -8.72 7.74 0.76
CA SER A 151 -8.55 7.76 -0.68
C SER A 151 -7.07 7.80 -1.09
N PHE A 152 -6.81 7.63 -2.38
CA PHE A 152 -5.46 7.76 -2.93
C PHE A 152 -4.88 9.18 -2.85
N LYS A 153 -5.69 10.22 -2.63
CA LYS A 153 -5.22 11.56 -2.30
C LYS A 153 -4.45 11.57 -0.99
N ASP A 154 -4.89 10.77 -0.01
CA ASP A 154 -4.22 10.63 1.28
C ASP A 154 -2.88 9.90 1.13
N VAL A 155 -2.79 8.93 0.22
CA VAL A 155 -1.51 8.28 -0.14
C VAL A 155 -0.52 9.31 -0.69
N ARG A 156 -0.96 10.18 -1.62
CA ARG A 156 -0.13 11.25 -2.16
C ARG A 156 0.37 12.18 -1.06
N ALA A 157 -0.54 12.66 -0.20
CA ALA A 157 -0.19 13.53 0.92
C ALA A 157 0.81 12.85 1.87
N PHE A 158 0.61 11.57 2.14
CA PHE A 158 1.49 10.77 2.98
C PHE A 158 2.91 10.65 2.40
N ILE A 159 3.04 10.35 1.10
CA ILE A 159 4.35 10.30 0.41
C ILE A 159 5.06 11.64 0.49
N VAL A 160 4.33 12.73 0.25
CA VAL A 160 4.89 14.10 0.32
C VAL A 160 5.38 14.42 1.73
N SER A 161 4.63 14.02 2.77
CA SER A 161 4.96 14.31 4.18
C SER A 161 6.25 13.64 4.66
N LYS A 162 6.72 12.58 3.98
CA LYS A 162 7.93 11.87 4.40
C LYS A 162 9.19 12.61 3.99
N LYS A 163 10.08 12.79 4.97
CA LYS A 163 11.42 13.33 4.72
C LYS A 163 12.21 12.39 3.82
N SER A 164 13.03 12.95 2.98
CA SER A 164 13.92 12.19 2.11
C SER A 164 15.07 11.61 2.94
N SER A 165 15.09 10.29 3.11
CA SER A 165 16.30 9.55 3.40
C SER A 165 16.63 8.85 2.10
N PRO A 166 17.62 9.29 1.32
CA PRO A 166 17.82 8.78 -0.02
C PRO A 166 18.16 7.29 0.03
N VAL A 167 17.25 6.47 -0.50
CA VAL A 167 17.48 5.05 -0.73
C VAL A 167 18.26 4.90 -2.02
N LEU A 168 19.38 4.18 -1.98
CA LEU A 168 20.23 3.98 -3.14
C LEU A 168 19.49 3.24 -4.26
N GLU A 169 19.86 3.53 -5.50
CA GLU A 169 19.23 2.89 -6.67
C GLU A 169 19.37 1.36 -6.62
N GLN A 170 20.53 0.88 -6.18
CA GLN A 170 20.77 -0.55 -6.04
C GLN A 170 19.83 -1.20 -5.01
N GLU A 171 19.61 -0.57 -3.87
CA GLU A 171 18.67 -1.06 -2.85
C GLU A 171 17.24 -1.07 -3.38
N ARG A 172 16.84 -0.02 -4.11
CA ARG A 172 15.51 0.03 -4.77
C ARG A 172 15.33 -1.10 -5.77
N LYS A 173 16.35 -1.42 -6.58
CA LYS A 173 16.32 -2.54 -7.53
C LYS A 173 16.21 -3.89 -6.82
N GLN A 174 16.92 -4.09 -5.71
CA GLN A 174 16.82 -5.30 -4.91
C GLN A 174 15.41 -5.50 -4.34
N VAL A 175 14.82 -4.42 -3.76
CA VAL A 175 13.44 -4.47 -3.27
C VAL A 175 12.45 -4.72 -4.40
N ALA A 176 12.61 -4.04 -5.54
CA ALA A 176 11.75 -4.23 -6.70
C ALA A 176 11.80 -5.68 -7.21
N PHE A 177 12.97 -6.27 -7.27
CA PHE A 177 13.14 -7.68 -7.65
C PHE A 177 12.44 -8.61 -6.66
N TYR A 178 12.61 -8.38 -5.36
CA TYR A 178 11.91 -9.14 -4.33
C TYR A 178 10.38 -9.03 -4.47
N LEU A 179 9.85 -7.81 -4.60
CA LEU A 179 8.42 -7.59 -4.72
C LEU A 179 7.84 -8.23 -5.99
N ALA A 180 8.57 -8.16 -7.12
CA ALA A 180 8.15 -8.78 -8.37
C ALA A 180 7.98 -10.30 -8.26
N GLN A 181 8.74 -10.96 -7.39
CA GLN A 181 8.59 -12.40 -7.13
C GLN A 181 7.39 -12.74 -6.26
N GLN A 182 6.82 -11.76 -5.57
CA GLN A 182 5.67 -11.91 -4.68
C GLN A 182 4.36 -11.43 -5.33
N GLN A 183 4.39 -10.94 -6.56
CA GLN A 183 3.17 -10.55 -7.29
C GLN A 183 2.36 -11.78 -7.74
N GLU A 184 1.02 -11.66 -7.67
CA GLU A 184 0.06 -12.66 -8.19
C GLU A 184 -0.16 -12.53 -9.69
#